data_9e128a958e7e425c26a96206a67aac65
#
_entry.id   9e128a958e7e425c26a96206a67aac65
#
_cell.length_a   1.000
_cell.length_b   1.000
_cell.length_c   1.000
_cell.angle_alpha   90.00
_cell.angle_beta   90.00
_cell.angle_gamma   90.00
#
_symmetry.space_group_name_H-M   'P 1'
#
loop_
_entity.id
_entity.type
_entity.pdbx_description
1 polymer ?
#
loop_
_entity_poly.entity_id
_entity_poly.type
_entity_poly.pdbx_seq_one_letter_code
_entity_poly.pdbx_strand_id
1 'polypeptide(L)'
;LMGDNGRYVGIDQVGIVELGDDVDVGANTTIDRARFGRTIVGEGTKIDNLIQLGHNVVVGRHCIIVAQSGIAGSTKVGDYATIAAQVGISGHLNIGSKSTLGAKTGVLSDIPENSTYWGMPAFPYKDATRQYAALKKLPALIKEVRALKKELDSSGK
;
A
#
# COMPACT_ATOMS: atom_id res chain seq x y z
N LEU A 1 2.68 -23.34 -5.15
CA LEU A 1 3.88 -23.94 -4.54
C LEU A 1 4.82 -24.47 -5.62
N MET A 2 6.11 -24.50 -5.35
CA MET A 2 7.08 -25.12 -6.24
C MET A 2 7.08 -26.63 -5.95
N GLY A 3 6.77 -27.44 -6.96
CA GLY A 3 6.83 -28.89 -6.86
C GLY A 3 8.29 -29.38 -6.99
N ASP A 4 8.52 -30.65 -6.68
CA ASP A 4 9.84 -31.28 -6.63
C ASP A 4 10.64 -31.23 -7.96
N ASN A 5 9.95 -30.98 -9.07
CA ASN A 5 10.53 -30.83 -10.41
C ASN A 5 10.78 -29.37 -10.83
N GLY A 6 10.68 -28.40 -9.92
CA GLY A 6 10.83 -26.98 -10.18
C GLY A 6 9.64 -26.33 -10.92
N ARG A 7 8.54 -27.04 -11.13
CA ARG A 7 7.32 -26.49 -11.73
C ARG A 7 6.39 -25.94 -10.67
N TYR A 8 5.70 -24.84 -10.96
CA TYR A 8 4.65 -24.35 -10.09
C TYR A 8 3.42 -25.26 -10.15
N VAL A 9 2.95 -25.68 -9.00
CA VAL A 9 1.73 -26.49 -8.84
C VAL A 9 0.62 -25.57 -8.32
N GLY A 10 -0.55 -25.66 -8.95
CA GLY A 10 -1.74 -24.96 -8.49
C GLY A 10 -2.14 -25.40 -7.07
N ILE A 11 -2.72 -24.51 -6.34
CA ILE A 11 -3.29 -24.77 -5.01
C ILE A 11 -4.77 -24.50 -5.09
N ASP A 12 -5.58 -25.46 -4.66
CA ASP A 12 -7.02 -25.32 -4.64
C ASP A 12 -7.45 -24.13 -3.78
N GLN A 13 -8.33 -23.31 -4.34
CA GLN A 13 -8.94 -22.16 -3.67
C GLN A 13 -10.42 -22.53 -3.43
N VAL A 14 -10.73 -22.97 -2.24
CA VAL A 14 -12.08 -23.51 -1.90
C VAL A 14 -12.94 -22.57 -1.06
N GLY A 15 -12.38 -21.42 -0.66
CA GLY A 15 -13.10 -20.39 0.07
C GLY A 15 -14.04 -19.58 -0.83
N ILE A 16 -14.64 -18.56 -0.26
CA ILE A 16 -15.63 -17.69 -0.92
C ILE A 16 -15.23 -16.22 -0.85
N VAL A 17 -15.94 -15.38 -1.60
CA VAL A 17 -15.99 -13.92 -1.44
C VAL A 17 -17.30 -13.58 -0.75
N GLU A 18 -17.25 -12.68 0.22
CA GLU A 18 -18.40 -12.14 0.94
C GLU A 18 -18.40 -10.62 0.83
N LEU A 19 -19.47 -10.04 0.33
CA LEU A 19 -19.70 -8.60 0.25
C LEU A 19 -20.80 -8.23 1.26
N GLY A 20 -20.55 -7.20 2.06
CA GLY A 20 -21.55 -6.61 2.95
C GLY A 20 -22.60 -5.80 2.19
N ASP A 21 -23.56 -5.26 2.93
CA ASP A 21 -24.59 -4.39 2.39
C ASP A 21 -23.98 -3.07 1.85
N ASP A 22 -24.59 -2.48 0.85
CA ASP A 22 -24.18 -1.20 0.26
C ASP A 22 -22.72 -1.15 -0.25
N VAL A 23 -22.13 -2.27 -0.60
CA VAL A 23 -20.81 -2.33 -1.25
C VAL A 23 -20.96 -2.02 -2.73
N ASP A 24 -20.19 -1.04 -3.22
CA ASP A 24 -20.04 -0.79 -4.66
C ASP A 24 -18.73 -1.37 -5.16
N VAL A 25 -18.78 -2.01 -6.33
CA VAL A 25 -17.60 -2.57 -7.00
C VAL A 25 -17.53 -2.03 -8.43
N GLY A 26 -16.47 -1.28 -8.71
CA GLY A 26 -16.24 -0.63 -10.00
C GLY A 26 -15.84 -1.60 -11.12
N ALA A 27 -15.85 -1.09 -12.33
CA ALA A 27 -15.59 -1.86 -13.54
C ALA A 27 -14.17 -2.48 -13.55
N ASN A 28 -14.07 -3.73 -14.00
CA ASN A 28 -12.82 -4.48 -14.08
C ASN A 28 -12.07 -4.63 -12.73
N THR A 29 -12.76 -4.46 -11.62
CA THR A 29 -12.23 -4.82 -10.31
C THR A 29 -12.35 -6.31 -10.11
N THR A 30 -11.29 -6.92 -9.60
CA THR A 30 -11.20 -8.36 -9.35
C THR A 30 -11.03 -8.62 -7.86
N ILE A 31 -11.78 -9.60 -7.36
CA ILE A 31 -11.73 -10.02 -5.95
C ILE A 31 -11.50 -11.53 -5.93
N ASP A 32 -10.33 -11.94 -5.49
CA ASP A 32 -9.99 -13.36 -5.41
C ASP A 32 -10.77 -14.02 -4.26
N ARG A 33 -11.28 -15.22 -4.54
CA ARG A 33 -11.81 -16.05 -3.45
C ARG A 33 -10.70 -16.41 -2.46
N ALA A 34 -11.05 -16.62 -1.23
CA ALA A 34 -10.11 -17.11 -0.23
C ALA A 34 -9.59 -18.51 -0.57
N ARG A 35 -8.39 -18.83 -0.16
CA ARG A 35 -7.91 -20.21 -0.19
C ARG A 35 -8.77 -21.12 0.68
N PHE A 36 -8.97 -20.72 1.93
CA PHE A 36 -9.94 -21.29 2.88
C PHE A 36 -10.66 -20.13 3.56
N GLY A 37 -11.90 -20.32 3.98
CA GLY A 37 -12.68 -19.29 4.63
C GLY A 37 -13.18 -18.23 3.65
N ARG A 38 -12.89 -16.95 3.91
CA ARG A 38 -13.52 -15.84 3.18
C ARG A 38 -12.54 -14.73 2.85
N THR A 39 -12.69 -14.13 1.67
CA THR A 39 -12.29 -12.77 1.34
C THR A 39 -13.49 -11.88 1.61
N ILE A 40 -13.35 -10.83 2.40
CA ILE A 40 -14.48 -10.06 2.93
C ILE A 40 -14.34 -8.60 2.54
N VAL A 41 -15.45 -7.99 2.11
CA VAL A 41 -15.60 -6.54 1.98
C VAL A 41 -16.76 -6.10 2.87
N GLY A 42 -16.46 -5.25 3.85
CA GLY A 42 -17.43 -4.78 4.84
C GLY A 42 -18.42 -3.76 4.25
N GLU A 43 -19.55 -3.65 4.93
CA GLU A 43 -20.68 -2.80 4.61
C GLU A 43 -20.27 -1.38 4.24
N GLY A 44 -20.95 -0.79 3.24
CA GLY A 44 -20.78 0.60 2.82
C GLY A 44 -19.46 0.94 2.13
N THR A 45 -18.58 -0.04 1.93
CA THR A 45 -17.28 0.17 1.28
C THR A 45 -17.45 0.41 -0.23
N LYS A 46 -16.73 1.40 -0.74
CA LYS A 46 -16.74 1.81 -2.15
C LYS A 46 -15.42 1.46 -2.80
N ILE A 47 -15.47 0.57 -3.79
CA ILE A 47 -14.31 0.08 -4.55
C ILE A 47 -14.44 0.59 -5.97
N ASP A 48 -13.48 1.39 -6.42
CA ASP A 48 -13.42 1.98 -7.75
C ASP A 48 -12.95 0.94 -8.80
N ASN A 49 -12.61 1.39 -9.97
CA ASN A 49 -12.29 0.56 -11.14
C ASN A 49 -10.86 -0.01 -11.09
N LEU A 50 -10.65 -1.17 -11.74
CA LEU A 50 -9.32 -1.77 -11.95
C LEU A 50 -8.58 -2.07 -10.63
N ILE A 51 -9.29 -2.47 -9.59
CA ILE A 51 -8.69 -2.82 -8.30
C ILE A 51 -8.51 -4.34 -8.24
N GLN A 52 -7.43 -4.77 -7.57
CA GLN A 52 -7.19 -6.17 -7.25
C GLN A 52 -7.24 -6.37 -5.73
N LEU A 53 -8.16 -7.18 -5.27
CA LEU A 53 -8.15 -7.72 -3.91
C LEU A 53 -7.71 -9.19 -3.95
N GLY A 54 -6.58 -9.48 -3.32
CA GLY A 54 -6.02 -10.82 -3.24
C GLY A 54 -6.81 -11.74 -2.29
N HIS A 55 -6.51 -13.02 -2.35
CA HIS A 55 -7.17 -14.04 -1.54
C HIS A 55 -7.08 -13.74 -0.02
N ASN A 56 -8.13 -14.02 0.72
CA ASN A 56 -8.19 -13.82 2.18
C ASN A 56 -8.00 -12.37 2.65
N VAL A 57 -8.13 -11.38 1.76
CA VAL A 57 -8.17 -9.97 2.16
C VAL A 57 -9.44 -9.71 2.94
N VAL A 58 -9.33 -8.93 4.01
CA VAL A 58 -10.47 -8.44 4.77
C VAL A 58 -10.46 -6.91 4.71
N VAL A 59 -11.45 -6.34 4.07
CA VAL A 59 -11.70 -4.89 4.06
C VAL A 59 -12.81 -4.58 5.04
N GLY A 60 -12.58 -3.62 5.94
CA GLY A 60 -13.54 -3.15 6.91
C GLY A 60 -14.71 -2.40 6.29
N ARG A 61 -15.51 -1.74 7.12
CA ARG A 61 -16.71 -1.01 6.72
C ARG A 61 -16.37 0.41 6.27
N HIS A 62 -17.19 0.93 5.36
CA HIS A 62 -17.14 2.34 4.90
C HIS A 62 -15.75 2.77 4.43
N CYS A 63 -14.98 1.87 3.84
CA CYS A 63 -13.70 2.16 3.22
C CYS A 63 -13.89 2.75 1.83
N ILE A 64 -12.88 3.50 1.37
CA ILE A 64 -12.80 4.01 0.00
C ILE A 64 -11.51 3.49 -0.61
N ILE A 65 -11.61 2.77 -1.73
CA ILE A 65 -10.45 2.26 -2.46
C ILE A 65 -10.54 2.81 -3.88
N VAL A 66 -9.59 3.68 -4.21
CA VAL A 66 -9.57 4.40 -5.50
C VAL A 66 -8.80 3.61 -6.55
N ALA A 67 -9.11 3.87 -7.80
CA ALA A 67 -8.74 3.12 -9.00
C ALA A 67 -7.28 2.67 -9.07
N GLN A 68 -7.07 1.50 -9.68
CA GLN A 68 -5.76 0.89 -9.96
C GLN A 68 -4.95 0.52 -8.71
N SER A 69 -5.59 0.38 -7.55
CA SER A 69 -4.94 -0.07 -6.33
C SER A 69 -4.94 -1.59 -6.24
N GLY A 70 -3.92 -2.14 -5.58
CA GLY A 70 -3.79 -3.58 -5.35
C GLY A 70 -3.52 -3.89 -3.89
N ILE A 71 -4.28 -4.84 -3.34
CA ILE A 71 -4.11 -5.33 -1.97
C ILE A 71 -3.77 -6.81 -2.04
N ALA A 72 -2.54 -7.15 -1.66
CA ALA A 72 -2.08 -8.54 -1.69
C ALA A 72 -2.72 -9.39 -0.59
N GLY A 73 -2.68 -10.70 -0.81
CA GLY A 73 -3.42 -11.67 0.00
C GLY A 73 -3.19 -11.59 1.50
N SER A 74 -4.22 -11.95 2.25
CA SER A 74 -4.24 -12.01 3.73
C SER A 74 -4.04 -10.67 4.46
N THR A 75 -4.10 -9.56 3.76
CA THR A 75 -4.05 -8.21 4.34
C THR A 75 -5.40 -7.85 4.95
N LYS A 76 -5.37 -7.15 6.08
CA LYS A 76 -6.55 -6.62 6.75
C LYS A 76 -6.55 -5.10 6.69
N VAL A 77 -7.65 -4.53 6.24
CA VAL A 77 -7.91 -3.09 6.20
C VAL A 77 -9.00 -2.78 7.21
N GLY A 78 -8.72 -1.89 8.16
CA GLY A 78 -9.66 -1.47 9.18
C GLY A 78 -10.76 -0.55 8.63
N ASP A 79 -11.78 -0.30 9.43
CA ASP A 79 -12.95 0.51 9.07
C ASP A 79 -12.54 1.95 8.70
N TYR A 80 -13.28 2.56 7.77
CA TYR A 80 -13.10 3.96 7.35
C TYR A 80 -11.72 4.30 6.77
N ALA A 81 -10.98 3.32 6.29
CA ALA A 81 -9.70 3.56 5.62
C ALA A 81 -9.92 4.17 4.22
N THR A 82 -9.05 5.09 3.84
CA THR A 82 -9.02 5.69 2.50
C THR A 82 -7.73 5.30 1.79
N ILE A 83 -7.86 4.55 0.71
CA ILE A 83 -6.75 4.11 -0.14
C ILE A 83 -6.85 4.85 -1.47
N ALA A 84 -5.98 5.82 -1.69
CA ALA A 84 -5.98 6.63 -2.91
C ALA A 84 -5.51 5.81 -4.14
N ALA A 85 -5.53 6.44 -5.31
CA ALA A 85 -5.25 5.75 -6.58
C ALA A 85 -3.83 5.18 -6.66
N GLN A 86 -3.71 4.03 -7.31
CA GLN A 86 -2.43 3.36 -7.60
C GLN A 86 -1.61 2.99 -6.35
N VAL A 87 -2.26 2.71 -5.24
CA VAL A 87 -1.62 2.21 -4.03
C VAL A 87 -1.37 0.71 -4.16
N GLY A 88 -0.16 0.27 -3.81
CA GLY A 88 0.20 -1.13 -3.69
C GLY A 88 0.43 -1.53 -2.24
N ILE A 89 -0.26 -2.55 -1.76
CA ILE A 89 -0.14 -3.03 -0.38
C ILE A 89 0.36 -4.47 -0.40
N SER A 90 1.49 -4.72 0.27
CA SER A 90 2.06 -6.05 0.44
C SER A 90 1.13 -6.97 1.26
N GLY A 91 1.32 -8.28 1.08
CA GLY A 91 0.50 -9.28 1.78
C GLY A 91 0.76 -9.34 3.28
N HIS A 92 -0.24 -9.88 4.00
CA HIS A 92 -0.18 -10.16 5.44
C HIS A 92 0.00 -8.93 6.34
N LEU A 93 -0.40 -7.75 5.87
CA LEU A 93 -0.31 -6.50 6.62
C LEU A 93 -1.64 -6.13 7.30
N ASN A 94 -1.53 -5.27 8.31
CA ASN A 94 -2.66 -4.64 8.97
C ASN A 94 -2.64 -3.14 8.67
N ILE A 95 -3.69 -2.65 8.03
CA ILE A 95 -3.92 -1.23 7.74
C ILE A 95 -4.95 -0.75 8.77
N GLY A 96 -4.55 0.14 9.65
CA GLY A 96 -5.38 0.61 10.76
C GLY A 96 -6.64 1.36 10.31
N SER A 97 -7.66 1.34 11.14
CA SER A 97 -8.91 2.06 10.89
C SER A 97 -8.68 3.57 10.75
N LYS A 98 -9.47 4.23 9.91
CA LYS A 98 -9.39 5.68 9.66
C LYS A 98 -8.01 6.13 9.15
N SER A 99 -7.21 5.23 8.61
CA SER A 99 -5.94 5.58 7.98
C SER A 99 -6.17 6.08 6.55
N THR A 100 -5.24 6.90 6.07
CA THR A 100 -5.25 7.40 4.69
C THR A 100 -3.92 7.07 4.02
N LEU A 101 -4.00 6.42 2.87
CA LEU A 101 -2.85 6.15 2.01
C LEU A 101 -2.91 7.07 0.79
N GLY A 102 -1.92 7.95 0.66
CA GLY A 102 -1.82 8.87 -0.47
C GLY A 102 -1.57 8.14 -1.80
N ALA A 103 -1.88 8.80 -2.91
CA ALA A 103 -1.74 8.18 -4.24
C ALA A 103 -0.31 7.69 -4.52
N LYS A 104 -0.19 6.56 -5.22
CA LYS A 104 1.08 5.90 -5.60
C LYS A 104 1.94 5.46 -4.41
N THR A 105 1.32 5.23 -3.26
CA THR A 105 2.02 4.74 -2.06
C THR A 105 2.31 3.24 -2.18
N GLY A 106 3.53 2.85 -1.84
CA GLY A 106 3.94 1.46 -1.67
C GLY A 106 4.01 1.08 -0.19
N VAL A 107 3.10 0.22 0.27
CA VAL A 107 3.00 -0.18 1.68
C VAL A 107 3.73 -1.50 1.89
N LEU A 108 4.77 -1.50 2.69
CA LEU A 108 5.62 -2.65 2.99
C LEU A 108 5.59 -3.08 4.47
N SER A 109 4.86 -2.34 5.31
CA SER A 109 4.70 -2.61 6.75
C SER A 109 3.32 -2.18 7.23
N ASP A 110 2.94 -2.62 8.42
CA ASP A 110 1.67 -2.25 9.04
C ASP A 110 1.51 -0.73 9.16
N ILE A 111 0.29 -0.26 9.01
CA ILE A 111 -0.09 1.15 9.10
C ILE A 111 -0.94 1.35 10.36
N PRO A 112 -0.55 2.26 11.26
CA PRO A 112 -1.33 2.58 12.45
C PRO A 112 -2.71 3.17 12.12
N GLU A 113 -3.65 3.03 13.02
CA GLU A 113 -4.94 3.70 12.93
C GLU A 113 -4.82 5.24 13.00
N ASN A 114 -5.80 5.95 12.45
CA ASN A 114 -5.88 7.42 12.47
C ASN A 114 -4.62 8.12 11.88
N SER A 115 -3.93 7.49 10.94
CA SER A 115 -2.67 7.98 10.38
C SER A 115 -2.75 8.24 8.88
N THR A 116 -1.87 9.10 8.38
CA THR A 116 -1.73 9.37 6.94
C THR A 116 -0.32 9.04 6.50
N TYR A 117 -0.21 8.17 5.48
CA TYR A 117 1.05 7.70 4.93
C TYR A 117 1.15 8.01 3.44
N TRP A 118 2.36 8.29 2.98
CA TRP A 118 2.65 8.54 1.57
C TRP A 118 4.08 8.17 1.23
N GLY A 119 4.31 7.77 -0.02
CA GLY A 119 5.63 7.47 -0.54
C GLY A 119 5.87 5.99 -0.81
N MET A 120 7.09 5.67 -1.25
CA MET A 120 7.53 4.31 -1.52
C MET A 120 8.98 4.14 -1.05
N PRO A 121 9.22 3.39 0.04
CA PRO A 121 8.21 2.84 0.94
C PRO A 121 7.34 3.92 1.60
N ALA A 122 6.20 3.53 2.18
CA ALA A 122 5.29 4.47 2.83
C ALA A 122 5.89 5.05 4.11
N PHE A 123 5.87 6.37 4.20
CA PHE A 123 6.23 7.13 5.40
C PHE A 123 5.06 7.96 5.89
N PRO A 124 5.03 8.38 7.17
CA PRO A 124 4.12 9.41 7.63
C PRO A 124 4.16 10.61 6.69
N TYR A 125 3.01 11.17 6.35
CA TYR A 125 2.90 12.19 5.29
C TYR A 125 3.87 13.37 5.47
N LYS A 126 4.01 13.88 6.70
CA LYS A 126 4.93 14.99 7.02
C LYS A 126 6.39 14.62 6.75
N ASP A 127 6.78 13.39 7.02
CA ASP A 127 8.15 12.93 6.80
C ASP A 127 8.42 12.70 5.32
N ALA A 128 7.48 12.08 4.60
CA ALA A 128 7.58 11.91 3.15
C ALA A 128 7.73 13.26 2.44
N THR A 129 6.90 14.25 2.74
CA THR A 129 6.99 15.59 2.11
C THR A 129 8.29 16.29 2.43
N ARG A 130 8.80 16.14 3.65
CA ARG A 130 10.10 16.71 4.06
C ARG A 130 11.26 16.06 3.30
N GLN A 131 11.23 14.73 3.15
CA GLN A 131 12.24 13.98 2.41
C GLN A 131 12.26 14.40 0.93
N TYR A 132 11.10 14.47 0.26
CA TYR A 132 11.03 14.92 -1.14
C TYR A 132 11.49 16.37 -1.31
N ALA A 133 11.21 17.25 -0.34
CA ALA A 133 11.72 18.62 -0.38
C ALA A 133 13.26 18.68 -0.21
N ALA A 134 13.83 17.82 0.63
CA ALA A 134 15.27 17.71 0.81
C ALA A 134 15.97 17.15 -0.42
N LEU A 135 15.41 16.12 -1.07
CA LEU A 135 15.94 15.54 -2.30
C LEU A 135 16.14 16.59 -3.42
N LYS A 136 15.23 17.55 -3.53
CA LYS A 136 15.37 18.65 -4.52
C LYS A 136 16.59 19.54 -4.25
N LYS A 137 17.03 19.67 -3.00
CA LYS A 137 18.18 20.50 -2.61
C LYS A 137 19.50 19.73 -2.63
N LEU A 138 19.45 18.41 -2.66
CA LEU A 138 20.62 17.53 -2.56
C LEU A 138 21.72 17.84 -3.60
N PRO A 139 21.44 18.09 -4.91
CA PRO A 139 22.48 18.42 -5.88
C PRO A 139 23.26 19.71 -5.56
N ALA A 140 22.58 20.73 -5.03
CA ALA A 140 23.23 21.98 -4.60
C ALA A 140 24.10 21.74 -3.35
N LEU A 141 23.57 21.05 -2.36
CA LEU A 141 24.27 20.71 -1.13
C LEU A 141 25.55 19.90 -1.40
N ILE A 142 25.52 18.95 -2.33
CA ILE A 142 26.70 18.17 -2.72
C ILE A 142 27.80 19.09 -3.29
N LYS A 143 27.45 20.11 -4.07
CA LYS A 143 28.42 21.09 -4.61
C LYS A 143 29.04 21.94 -3.50
N GLU A 144 28.20 22.41 -2.58
CA GLU A 144 28.67 23.20 -1.42
C GLU A 144 29.64 22.41 -0.53
N VAL A 145 29.28 21.17 -0.20
CA VAL A 145 30.14 20.30 0.61
C VAL A 145 31.48 20.03 -0.08
N ARG A 146 31.48 19.81 -1.41
CA ARG A 146 32.74 19.65 -2.16
C ARG A 146 33.62 20.92 -2.16
N ALA A 147 32.99 22.08 -2.25
CA ALA A 147 33.73 23.36 -2.19
C ALA A 147 34.36 23.56 -0.82
N LEU A 148 33.58 23.38 0.27
CA LEU A 148 34.08 23.48 1.63
C LEU A 148 35.21 22.49 1.92
N LYS A 149 35.11 21.28 1.45
CA LYS A 149 36.19 20.28 1.58
C LYS A 149 37.47 20.74 0.91
N LYS A 150 37.37 21.31 -0.30
CA LYS A 150 38.53 21.84 -1.02
C LYS A 150 39.20 23.03 -0.29
N GLU A 151 38.40 23.94 0.31
CA GLU A 151 38.89 25.06 1.10
C GLU A 151 39.62 24.57 2.35
N LEU A 152 39.08 23.62 3.09
CA LEU A 152 39.72 23.01 4.26
C LEU A 152 41.06 22.34 3.90
N ASP A 153 41.11 21.58 2.83
CA ASP A 153 42.33 20.92 2.37
C ASP A 153 43.42 21.93 1.94
N SER A 154 43.03 23.14 1.50
CA SER A 154 43.93 24.21 1.11
C SER A 154 44.43 25.06 2.27
N SER A 155 43.64 25.19 3.34
CA SER A 155 43.98 25.97 4.56
C SER A 155 44.75 25.19 5.61
N GLY A 156 44.87 23.85 5.44
CA GLY A 156 45.67 22.99 6.33
C GLY A 156 47.13 22.79 5.88
N LYS A 157 47.58 23.54 4.88
CA LYS A 157 49.00 23.66 4.46
C LYS A 157 49.54 25.00 4.85
#